data_b1377a68dd16e4d7ffdea91a1a0c7219
#
_entry.id   b1377a68dd16e4d7ffdea91a1a0c7219
#
_cell.length_a   1.000
_cell.length_b   1.000
_cell.length_c   1.000
_cell.angle_alpha   90.00
_cell.angle_beta   90.00
_cell.angle_gamma   90.00
#
_symmetry.space_group_name_H-M   'P 1'
#
loop_
_entity.id
_entity.type
_entity.pdbx_description
1 polymer ?
#
loop_
_entity_poly.entity_id
_entity_poly.type
_entity_poly.pdbx_seq_one_letter_code
_entity_poly.pdbx_strand_id
1 'polypeptide(L)'
;ATIDSFDFNCPCLSWAIDGLAGFMMIHNESFSATNHRGVLIPHKDKLGLIDLQYMKYTLEPLFRAAKKGREGDNGENEYTTLPPFMIADIMVPVPVDGQGNISLDAQKEIAAKYLAIEQCKNEVISKLDSLIQQKIEL
;
A
#
# COMPACT_ATOMS: atom_id res chain seq x y z
N ALA A 1 -10.00 -21.28 4.85
CA ALA A 1 -9.50 -21.86 6.09
C ALA A 1 -9.83 -20.95 7.26
N THR A 2 -10.33 -21.50 8.35
CA THR A 2 -10.61 -20.75 9.58
C THR A 2 -9.33 -20.72 10.42
N ILE A 3 -8.97 -19.54 10.92
CA ILE A 3 -7.82 -19.35 11.82
C ILE A 3 -8.38 -19.29 13.24
N ASP A 4 -7.93 -20.16 14.13
CA ASP A 4 -8.40 -20.21 15.53
C ASP A 4 -7.70 -19.14 16.40
N SER A 5 -6.59 -18.57 15.92
CA SER A 5 -5.85 -17.50 16.61
C SER A 5 -5.31 -16.49 15.58
N PHE A 6 -5.08 -15.28 16.02
CA PHE A 6 -4.54 -14.20 15.18
C PHE A 6 -3.51 -13.39 15.96
N ASP A 7 -2.51 -12.82 15.24
CA ASP A 7 -1.47 -11.99 15.83
C ASP A 7 -1.89 -10.53 15.97
N PHE A 8 -2.74 -10.05 15.06
CA PHE A 8 -3.16 -8.65 14.97
C PHE A 8 -4.67 -8.53 14.89
N ASN A 9 -5.23 -7.64 15.70
CA ASN A 9 -6.67 -7.39 15.82
C ASN A 9 -6.99 -5.90 15.73
N CYS A 10 -6.38 -5.21 14.82
CA CYS A 10 -6.63 -3.78 14.59
C CYS A 10 -6.49 -3.46 13.11
N PRO A 11 -7.18 -2.44 12.60
CA PRO A 11 -6.92 -1.94 11.27
C PRO A 11 -5.47 -1.47 11.14
N CYS A 12 -4.75 -1.98 10.16
CA CYS A 12 -3.33 -1.68 9.97
C CYS A 12 -2.90 -1.93 8.53
N LEU A 13 -1.67 -1.59 8.22
CA LEU A 13 -1.01 -1.89 6.95
C LEU A 13 0.01 -3.00 7.14
N SER A 14 0.22 -3.79 6.11
CA SER A 14 1.40 -4.65 6.01
C SER A 14 2.12 -4.42 4.70
N TRP A 15 3.42 -4.70 4.68
CA TRP A 15 4.22 -4.65 3.45
C TRP A 15 4.99 -5.93 3.24
N ALA A 16 5.27 -6.26 1.98
CA ALA A 16 6.12 -7.37 1.64
C ALA A 16 7.58 -7.03 1.98
N ILE A 17 8.23 -7.87 2.77
CA ILE A 17 9.65 -7.71 3.14
C ILE A 17 10.55 -8.26 2.03
N ASP A 18 10.15 -9.36 1.40
CA ASP A 18 10.95 -10.08 0.41
C ASP A 18 10.18 -10.29 -0.90
N GLY A 19 10.92 -10.53 -1.96
CA GLY A 19 10.38 -10.78 -3.28
C GLY A 19 9.99 -9.49 -3.98
N LEU A 20 8.71 -9.17 -3.98
CA LEU A 20 8.16 -7.87 -4.43
C LEU A 20 8.09 -6.92 -3.24
N ALA A 21 9.26 -6.58 -2.69
CA ALA A 21 9.35 -5.82 -1.45
C ALA A 21 8.71 -4.42 -1.56
N GLY A 22 8.03 -4.02 -0.51
CA GLY A 22 7.42 -2.70 -0.38
C GLY A 22 5.96 -2.60 -0.82
N PHE A 23 5.41 -3.60 -1.51
CA PHE A 23 3.97 -3.61 -1.80
C PHE A 23 3.16 -3.78 -0.53
N MET A 24 2.08 -3.03 -0.42
CA MET A 24 1.29 -2.91 0.81
C MET A 24 -0.11 -3.49 0.68
N MET A 25 -0.63 -3.95 1.81
CA MET A 25 -2.01 -4.38 1.97
C MET A 25 -2.65 -3.70 3.19
N ILE A 26 -3.93 -3.36 3.06
CA ILE A 26 -4.74 -2.85 4.17
C ILE A 26 -5.45 -4.04 4.81
N HIS A 27 -5.37 -4.13 6.14
CA HIS A 27 -6.08 -5.13 6.93
C HIS A 27 -7.13 -4.44 7.79
N ASN A 28 -8.39 -4.75 7.57
CA ASN A 28 -9.52 -4.24 8.35
C ASN A 28 -10.06 -5.27 9.35
N GLU A 29 -9.59 -6.50 9.24
CA GLU A 29 -9.99 -7.62 10.09
C GLU A 29 -8.77 -8.22 10.78
N SER A 30 -9.01 -9.08 11.76
CA SER A 30 -7.95 -9.83 12.44
C SER A 30 -7.19 -10.70 11.46
N PHE A 31 -5.86 -10.73 11.57
CA PHE A 31 -5.00 -11.52 10.69
C PHE A 31 -3.72 -11.95 11.38
N SER A 32 -3.03 -12.89 10.77
CA SER A 32 -1.68 -13.28 11.14
C SER A 32 -0.71 -12.98 10.00
N ALA A 33 0.48 -12.53 10.33
CA ALA A 33 1.53 -12.24 9.38
C ALA A 33 2.65 -13.26 9.47
N THR A 34 3.22 -13.61 8.32
CA THR A 34 4.44 -14.42 8.26
C THR A 34 5.67 -13.54 8.46
N ASN A 35 6.84 -14.15 8.62
CA ASN A 35 8.12 -13.43 8.70
C ASN A 35 8.52 -12.71 7.40
N HIS A 36 7.77 -12.92 6.31
CA HIS A 36 7.96 -12.22 5.04
C HIS A 36 7.12 -10.93 4.90
N ARG A 37 6.38 -10.58 5.95
CA ARG A 37 5.58 -9.36 5.99
C ARG A 37 5.88 -8.54 7.23
N GLY A 38 6.12 -7.25 7.02
CA GLY A 38 6.15 -6.26 8.08
C GLY A 38 4.75 -5.68 8.32
N VAL A 39 4.49 -5.23 9.53
CA VAL A 39 3.19 -4.66 9.92
C VAL A 39 3.39 -3.26 10.49
N LEU A 40 2.60 -2.31 9.99
CA LEU A 40 2.56 -0.93 10.46
C LEU A 40 1.24 -0.70 11.20
N ILE A 41 1.35 -0.41 12.49
CA ILE A 41 0.21 -0.09 13.34
C ILE A 41 0.30 1.39 13.71
N PRO A 42 -0.78 2.18 13.54
CA PRO A 42 -0.76 3.57 13.98
C PRO A 42 -0.42 3.68 15.46
N HIS A 43 0.43 4.64 15.81
CA HIS A 43 0.75 4.91 17.21
C HIS A 43 -0.51 5.33 17.98
N LYS A 44 -0.57 5.02 19.27
CA LYS A 44 -1.73 5.30 20.13
C LYS A 44 -2.23 6.74 20.02
N ASP A 45 -1.31 7.70 19.95
CA ASP A 45 -1.62 9.13 19.86
C ASP A 45 -2.20 9.54 18.50
N LYS A 46 -2.10 8.67 17.49
CA LYS A 46 -2.54 8.91 16.13
C LYS A 46 -3.76 8.07 15.72
N LEU A 47 -4.25 7.24 16.63
CA LEU A 47 -5.48 6.48 16.38
C LEU A 47 -6.64 7.43 16.08
N GLY A 48 -7.38 7.14 15.00
CA GLY A 48 -8.46 8.00 14.54
C GLY A 48 -8.02 9.25 13.77
N LEU A 49 -6.72 9.52 13.66
CA LEU A 49 -6.18 10.66 12.91
C LEU A 49 -5.54 10.26 11.58
N ILE A 50 -5.41 8.95 11.33
CA ILE A 50 -4.72 8.40 10.17
C ILE A 50 -5.69 7.59 9.34
N ASP A 51 -5.77 7.90 8.04
CA ASP A 51 -6.50 7.10 7.06
C ASP A 51 -5.55 6.09 6.41
N LEU A 52 -5.88 4.80 6.52
CA LEU A 52 -5.01 3.74 6.02
C LEU A 52 -4.90 3.72 4.49
N GLN A 53 -5.96 4.08 3.79
CA GLN A 53 -5.93 4.16 2.33
C GLN A 53 -4.99 5.27 1.85
N TYR A 54 -5.06 6.44 2.50
CA TYR A 54 -4.11 7.54 2.26
C TYR A 54 -2.68 7.09 2.54
N MET A 55 -2.45 6.44 3.67
CA MET A 55 -1.11 5.98 4.07
C MET A 55 -0.57 4.95 3.08
N LYS A 56 -1.40 4.03 2.60
CA LYS A 56 -0.98 3.07 1.58
C LYS A 56 -0.54 3.78 0.31
N TYR A 57 -1.35 4.69 -0.24
CA TYR A 57 -1.00 5.42 -1.46
C TYR A 57 0.26 6.26 -1.33
N THR A 58 0.51 6.81 -0.14
CA THR A 58 1.67 7.67 0.11
C THR A 58 2.93 6.87 0.44
N LEU A 59 2.81 5.83 1.26
CA LEU A 59 3.95 5.03 1.71
C LEU A 59 4.42 4.01 0.68
N GLU A 60 3.51 3.37 -0.03
CA GLU A 60 3.88 2.30 -0.97
C GLU A 60 4.93 2.76 -2.01
N PRO A 61 4.80 3.91 -2.67
CA PRO A 61 5.86 4.39 -3.56
C PRO A 61 7.19 4.63 -2.87
N LEU A 62 7.16 5.14 -1.63
CA LEU A 62 8.37 5.37 -0.83
C LEU A 62 9.04 4.06 -0.43
N PHE A 63 8.26 3.07 -0.04
CA PHE A 63 8.77 1.74 0.29
C PHE A 63 9.35 1.05 -0.94
N ARG A 64 8.65 1.14 -2.07
CA ARG A 64 9.13 0.59 -3.34
C ARG A 64 10.43 1.25 -3.80
N ALA A 65 10.62 2.53 -3.52
CA ALA A 65 11.86 3.25 -3.82
C ALA A 65 13.01 2.88 -2.87
N ALA A 66 12.70 2.50 -1.63
CA ALA A 66 13.69 2.16 -0.62
C ALA A 66 14.19 0.71 -0.69
N LYS A 67 13.48 -0.17 -1.37
CA LYS A 67 13.86 -1.58 -1.51
C LYS A 67 15.23 -1.76 -2.15
N LYS A 68 15.91 -2.85 -1.83
CA LYS A 68 17.22 -3.21 -2.42
C LYS A 68 17.19 -4.63 -2.93
N GLY A 69 17.99 -4.88 -3.96
CA GLY A 69 18.12 -6.19 -4.57
C GLY A 69 17.96 -6.16 -6.08
N ARG A 70 17.68 -7.32 -6.65
CA ARG A 70 17.50 -7.46 -8.10
C ARG A 70 16.09 -7.03 -8.50
N GLU A 71 16.00 -6.02 -9.33
CA GLU A 71 14.76 -5.60 -9.96
C GLU A 71 14.55 -6.38 -11.26
N GLY A 72 13.35 -6.90 -11.45
CA GLY A 72 12.98 -7.55 -12.68
C GLY A 72 12.18 -6.61 -13.59
N ASP A 73 11.88 -7.08 -14.78
CA ASP A 73 11.07 -6.34 -15.75
C ASP A 73 9.59 -6.40 -15.36
N ASN A 74 8.99 -5.23 -15.01
CA ASN A 74 7.57 -5.10 -14.68
C ASN A 74 7.08 -6.02 -13.53
N GLY A 75 7.94 -6.30 -12.56
CA GLY A 75 7.63 -7.18 -11.43
C GLY A 75 7.90 -8.66 -11.70
N GLU A 76 8.27 -9.03 -12.91
CA GLU A 76 8.73 -10.38 -13.20
C GLU A 76 10.18 -10.57 -12.78
N ASN A 77 10.47 -11.69 -12.13
CA ASN A 77 11.81 -12.02 -11.65
C ASN A 77 12.41 -11.00 -10.67
N GLU A 78 11.58 -10.18 -10.05
CA GLU A 78 12.04 -9.29 -9.00
C GLU A 78 12.38 -10.09 -7.74
N TYR A 79 13.53 -9.76 -7.15
CA TYR A 79 13.98 -10.33 -5.88
C TYR A 79 14.59 -9.22 -5.05
N THR A 80 13.71 -8.47 -4.38
CA THR A 80 14.09 -7.33 -3.57
C THR A 80 13.77 -7.58 -2.09
N THR A 81 14.36 -6.77 -1.22
CA THR A 81 14.13 -6.87 0.23
C THR A 81 13.94 -5.49 0.85
N LEU A 82 13.09 -5.43 1.87
CA LEU A 82 12.82 -4.22 2.64
C LEU A 82 12.50 -4.58 4.09
N PRO A 83 13.50 -4.96 4.89
CA PRO A 83 13.29 -5.25 6.30
C PRO A 83 12.98 -3.98 7.12
N PRO A 84 12.42 -4.11 8.34
CA PRO A 84 11.99 -2.96 9.14
C PRO A 84 13.06 -1.89 9.39
N PHE A 85 14.33 -2.24 9.53
CA PHE A 85 15.38 -1.25 9.78
C PHE A 85 15.58 -0.30 8.57
N MET A 86 15.18 -0.70 7.36
CA MET A 86 15.34 0.13 6.16
C MET A 86 14.22 1.18 5.99
N ILE A 87 13.14 1.07 6.74
CA ILE A 87 12.00 1.99 6.65
C ILE A 87 11.94 2.99 7.80
N ALA A 88 12.81 2.86 8.80
CA ALA A 88 12.75 3.62 10.05
C ALA A 88 12.80 5.14 9.86
N ASP A 89 13.49 5.62 8.84
CA ASP A 89 13.67 7.05 8.56
C ASP A 89 12.76 7.59 7.44
N ILE A 90 11.84 6.77 6.95
CA ILE A 90 10.91 7.22 5.91
C ILE A 90 9.90 8.20 6.51
N MET A 91 9.87 9.39 5.92
CA MET A 91 8.96 10.46 6.31
C MET A 91 7.78 10.51 5.32
N VAL A 92 6.58 10.66 5.84
CA VAL A 92 5.38 10.78 5.03
C VAL A 92 4.71 12.13 5.28
N PRO A 93 4.36 12.89 4.22
CA PRO A 93 3.61 14.12 4.39
C PRO A 93 2.17 13.80 4.82
N VAL A 94 1.68 14.51 5.83
CA VAL A 94 0.30 14.37 6.30
C VAL A 94 -0.38 15.73 6.20
N PRO A 95 -1.54 15.85 5.54
CA PRO A 95 -2.24 17.12 5.44
C PRO A 95 -2.71 17.61 6.79
N VAL A 96 -2.62 18.92 6.99
CA VAL A 96 -3.10 19.61 8.19
C VAL A 96 -4.20 20.60 7.82
N ASP A 97 -5.07 20.91 8.78
CA ASP A 97 -6.10 21.92 8.63
C ASP A 97 -5.53 23.34 8.81
N GLY A 98 -6.41 24.36 8.73
CA GLY A 98 -6.02 25.76 8.91
C GLY A 98 -5.51 26.12 10.30
N GLN A 99 -5.64 25.20 11.28
CA GLN A 99 -5.17 25.37 12.66
C GLN A 99 -3.90 24.57 12.95
N GLY A 100 -3.37 23.86 11.93
CA GLY A 100 -2.16 23.07 12.07
C GLY A 100 -2.38 21.66 12.62
N ASN A 101 -3.62 21.20 12.74
CA ASN A 101 -3.94 19.85 13.20
C ASN A 101 -4.01 18.88 12.03
N ILE A 102 -3.66 17.62 12.26
CA ILE A 102 -3.79 16.56 11.26
C ILE A 102 -5.24 16.50 10.76
N SER A 103 -5.43 16.57 9.45
CA SER A 103 -6.75 16.53 8.81
C SER A 103 -7.06 15.14 8.26
N LEU A 104 -7.92 14.40 8.95
CA LEU A 104 -8.41 13.11 8.46
C LEU A 104 -9.26 13.28 7.20
N ASP A 105 -10.08 14.33 7.14
CA ASP A 105 -10.94 14.61 5.97
C ASP A 105 -10.10 14.87 4.71
N ALA A 106 -9.02 15.65 4.82
CA ALA A 106 -8.13 15.89 3.71
C ALA A 106 -7.41 14.61 3.24
N GLN A 107 -7.02 13.73 4.16
CA GLN A 107 -6.46 12.43 3.84
C GLN A 107 -7.44 11.59 3.02
N LYS A 108 -8.68 11.50 3.46
CA LYS A 108 -9.75 10.74 2.78
C LYS A 108 -10.06 11.31 1.40
N GLU A 109 -10.08 12.63 1.27
CA GLU A 109 -10.31 13.30 0.00
C GLU A 109 -9.19 12.99 -1.01
N ILE A 110 -7.93 13.07 -0.58
CA ILE A 110 -6.79 12.73 -1.41
C ILE A 110 -6.81 11.25 -1.79
N ALA A 111 -7.08 10.36 -0.84
CA ALA A 111 -7.19 8.92 -1.09
C ALA A 111 -8.29 8.60 -2.12
N ALA A 112 -9.43 9.28 -2.06
CA ALA A 112 -10.51 9.11 -3.02
C ALA A 112 -10.10 9.53 -4.44
N LYS A 113 -9.30 10.58 -4.57
CA LYS A 113 -8.76 11.00 -5.87
C LYS A 113 -7.80 9.98 -6.46
N TYR A 114 -6.89 9.42 -5.65
CA TYR A 114 -6.00 8.34 -6.09
C TYR A 114 -6.77 7.10 -6.52
N LEU A 115 -7.78 6.72 -5.75
CA LEU A 115 -8.63 5.57 -6.11
C LEU A 115 -9.34 5.78 -7.43
N ALA A 116 -9.87 6.98 -7.69
CA ALA A 116 -10.53 7.32 -8.96
C ALA A 116 -9.57 7.23 -10.14
N ILE A 117 -8.32 7.71 -9.97
CA ILE A 117 -7.27 7.61 -10.99
C ILE A 117 -6.93 6.15 -11.27
N GLU A 118 -6.77 5.32 -10.23
CA GLU A 118 -6.48 3.90 -10.35
C GLU A 118 -7.58 3.15 -11.10
N GLN A 119 -8.85 3.42 -10.78
CA GLN A 119 -10.00 2.84 -11.47
C GLN A 119 -10.03 3.25 -12.95
N CYS A 120 -9.81 4.53 -13.25
CA CYS A 120 -9.74 5.02 -14.63
C CYS A 120 -8.62 4.36 -15.43
N LYS A 121 -7.43 4.21 -14.82
CA LYS A 121 -6.29 3.50 -15.42
C LYS A 121 -6.63 2.06 -15.73
N ASN A 122 -7.27 1.34 -14.83
CA ASN A 122 -7.66 -0.05 -15.01
C ASN A 122 -8.71 -0.20 -16.13
N GLU A 123 -9.66 0.72 -16.24
CA GLU A 123 -10.65 0.74 -17.33
C GLU A 123 -9.99 0.95 -18.69
N VAL A 124 -9.01 1.86 -18.78
CA VAL A 124 -8.25 2.11 -20.02
C VAL A 124 -7.47 0.85 -20.42
N ILE A 125 -6.78 0.20 -19.49
CA ILE A 125 -6.04 -1.04 -19.74
C ILE A 125 -6.99 -2.13 -20.24
N SER A 126 -8.13 -2.31 -19.60
CA SER A 126 -9.14 -3.29 -20.00
C SER A 126 -9.66 -3.06 -21.42
N LYS A 127 -9.93 -1.78 -21.76
CA LYS A 127 -10.37 -1.42 -23.13
C LYS A 127 -9.29 -1.67 -24.17
N LEU A 128 -8.03 -1.36 -23.86
CA LEU A 128 -6.90 -1.64 -24.76
C LEU A 128 -6.74 -3.13 -25.00
N ASP A 129 -6.83 -3.96 -23.96
CA ASP A 129 -6.75 -5.41 -24.08
C ASP A 129 -7.88 -5.96 -24.97
N SER A 130 -9.10 -5.47 -24.79
CA SER A 130 -10.25 -5.83 -25.65
C SER A 130 -10.00 -5.48 -27.11
N LEU A 131 -9.45 -4.30 -27.40
CA LEU A 131 -9.15 -3.86 -28.77
C LEU A 131 -8.03 -4.72 -29.41
N ILE A 132 -7.01 -5.07 -28.65
CA ILE A 132 -5.93 -5.96 -29.10
C ILE A 132 -6.50 -7.34 -29.44
N GLN A 133 -7.37 -7.87 -28.59
CA GLN A 133 -8.01 -9.17 -28.79
C GLN A 133 -8.87 -9.18 -30.06
N GLN A 134 -9.63 -8.13 -30.33
CA GLN A 134 -10.43 -8.00 -31.55
C GLN A 134 -9.56 -7.99 -32.82
N LYS A 135 -8.39 -7.37 -32.78
CA LYS A 135 -7.45 -7.37 -33.90
C LYS A 135 -6.86 -8.75 -34.19
N ILE A 136 -6.65 -9.56 -33.17
CA ILE A 136 -6.08 -10.91 -33.30
C ILE A 136 -7.10 -11.87 -33.92
N GLU A 137 -8.40 -11.68 -33.67
CA GLU A 137 -9.49 -12.51 -34.20
C GLU A 137 -9.84 -12.24 -35.68
N LEU A 138 -9.32 -11.17 -36.24
CA LEU A 138 -9.46 -10.84 -37.64
C LEU A 138 -8.46 -11.57 -38.53
#